data_8221359d30ba273fc554584ac73eb490
#
_entry.id   8221359d30ba273fc554584ac73eb490
#
_cell.length_a   1.000
_cell.length_b   1.000
_cell.length_c   1.000
_cell.angle_alpha   90.00
_cell.angle_beta   90.00
_cell.angle_gamma   90.00
#
_symmetry.space_group_name_H-M   'P 1'
#
loop_
_entity.id
_entity.type
_entity.pdbx_description
1 polymer ?
#
loop_
_entity_poly.entity_id
_entity_poly.type
_entity_poly.pdbx_seq_one_letter_code
_entity_poly.pdbx_strand_id
1 'polypeptide(L)'
;VKIAMVSPYDFTWPGGVTAHVTQLARELGRSGHEVQVLAPHSPPRESQDADLHVPLGRSVPLPSGGSIARVSLSWWLYPKIRALLRKEQFDVIHLHEPMAPILPLCVLEFSDSVNVGTFHASYARQHLYRITHPIIKRWQQRLHGNIAVSPAARRYVNNTFPGDYEIIPNGIDFKHFSANVAPMPQYQDGKINILFVGRLEKRKGLRYLLEAYGKLKWDLPNIRLIVVGPGNPDKESYRVMSSQNLQDVEFVGRVSYDDLPRYYASADIFCSPATGAESFGIVLLEAMSASKPVVASDIEGFRGVMTHGEQGLLVPKKDSNAMAEALGMLARDPELRRKLGGNGNRLAEEYRWEVVAGRVEAYYKTCLKAANGSTGTRAN
;
A
#
# COMPACT_ATOMS: atom_id res chain seq x y z
N VAL A 1 7.84 22.51 -11.87
CA VAL A 1 8.99 21.70 -11.38
C VAL A 1 9.03 20.40 -12.17
N LYS A 2 10.23 20.01 -12.63
CA LYS A 2 10.46 18.77 -13.35
C LYS A 2 10.86 17.67 -12.37
N ILE A 3 10.08 16.60 -12.32
CA ILE A 3 10.18 15.55 -11.29
C ILE A 3 10.45 14.19 -11.96
N ALA A 4 11.49 13.48 -11.50
CA ALA A 4 11.65 12.07 -11.78
C ALA A 4 11.14 11.24 -10.60
N MET A 5 10.19 10.33 -10.82
CA MET A 5 9.83 9.29 -9.86
C MET A 5 10.56 8.01 -10.18
N VAL A 6 11.35 7.52 -9.26
CA VAL A 6 12.18 6.31 -9.45
C VAL A 6 11.60 5.17 -8.64
N SER A 7 11.27 4.07 -9.31
CA SER A 7 10.81 2.84 -8.65
C SER A 7 11.72 1.67 -9.02
N PRO A 8 12.15 0.86 -8.04
CA PRO A 8 12.91 -0.36 -8.32
C PRO A 8 12.05 -1.47 -8.91
N TYR A 9 10.71 -1.34 -8.80
CA TYR A 9 9.75 -2.39 -9.17
C TYR A 9 9.28 -2.25 -10.62
N ASP A 10 9.04 -3.41 -11.25
CA ASP A 10 8.56 -3.50 -12.63
C ASP A 10 7.07 -3.11 -12.71
N PHE A 11 6.77 -2.10 -13.51
CA PHE A 11 5.43 -1.54 -13.70
C PHE A 11 4.50 -2.41 -14.55
N THR A 12 5.03 -3.42 -15.23
CA THR A 12 4.20 -4.44 -15.90
C THR A 12 3.41 -5.30 -14.91
N TRP A 13 3.85 -5.34 -13.64
CA TRP A 13 3.25 -6.17 -12.60
C TRP A 13 2.57 -5.31 -11.54
N PRO A 14 1.25 -5.49 -11.33
CA PRO A 14 0.53 -4.70 -10.34
C PRO A 14 1.06 -4.97 -8.92
N GLY A 15 1.28 -3.89 -8.19
CA GLY A 15 1.76 -3.90 -6.81
C GLY A 15 1.41 -2.61 -6.07
N GLY A 16 1.41 -2.65 -4.74
CA GLY A 16 1.05 -1.47 -3.93
C GLY A 16 1.94 -0.25 -4.19
N VAL A 17 3.27 -0.46 -4.34
CA VAL A 17 4.21 0.63 -4.61
C VAL A 17 4.05 1.15 -6.04
N THR A 18 3.89 0.27 -7.03
CA THR A 18 3.69 0.69 -8.44
C THR A 18 2.40 1.50 -8.58
N ALA A 19 1.30 1.07 -7.96
CA ALA A 19 0.04 1.82 -7.92
C ALA A 19 0.22 3.19 -7.24
N HIS A 20 0.92 3.23 -6.09
CA HIS A 20 1.21 4.49 -5.39
C HIS A 20 1.99 5.46 -6.28
N VAL A 21 3.07 5.01 -6.92
CA VAL A 21 3.89 5.86 -7.79
C VAL A 21 3.09 6.40 -8.97
N THR A 22 2.28 5.55 -9.62
CA THR A 22 1.44 5.96 -10.74
C THR A 22 0.43 7.03 -10.33
N GLN A 23 -0.29 6.83 -9.24
CA GLN A 23 -1.30 7.79 -8.78
C GLN A 23 -0.67 9.12 -8.32
N LEU A 24 0.43 9.04 -7.57
CA LEU A 24 1.15 10.25 -7.15
C LEU A 24 1.69 11.03 -8.37
N ALA A 25 2.25 10.34 -9.38
CA ALA A 25 2.72 10.96 -10.61
C ALA A 25 1.58 11.68 -11.35
N ARG A 26 0.41 11.04 -11.46
CA ARG A 26 -0.77 11.66 -12.09
C ARG A 26 -1.24 12.91 -11.35
N GLU A 27 -1.32 12.87 -10.01
CA GLU A 27 -1.76 14.03 -9.23
C GLU A 27 -0.77 15.19 -9.29
N LEU A 28 0.53 14.92 -9.22
CA LEU A 28 1.55 15.95 -9.41
C LEU A 28 1.51 16.53 -10.82
N GLY A 29 1.26 15.71 -11.85
CA GLY A 29 1.03 16.17 -13.20
C GLY A 29 -0.19 17.09 -13.32
N ARG A 30 -1.31 16.75 -12.66
CA ARG A 30 -2.51 17.60 -12.58
C ARG A 30 -2.26 18.91 -11.84
N SER A 31 -1.32 18.92 -10.90
CA SER A 31 -0.86 20.14 -10.20
C SER A 31 0.11 20.99 -11.01
N GLY A 32 0.36 20.64 -12.30
CA GLY A 32 1.19 21.42 -13.21
C GLY A 32 2.68 21.12 -13.17
N HIS A 33 3.09 19.96 -12.61
CA HIS A 33 4.46 19.49 -12.67
C HIS A 33 4.71 18.63 -13.92
N GLU A 34 5.92 18.69 -14.47
CA GLU A 34 6.39 17.73 -15.47
C GLU A 34 6.92 16.49 -14.73
N VAL A 35 6.25 15.34 -14.87
CA VAL A 35 6.58 14.13 -14.13
C VAL A 35 6.97 13.01 -15.08
N GLN A 36 8.08 12.33 -14.81
CA GLN A 36 8.52 11.12 -15.50
C GLN A 36 8.74 10.00 -14.50
N VAL A 37 8.31 8.78 -14.82
CA VAL A 37 8.50 7.59 -13.99
C VAL A 37 9.62 6.74 -14.56
N LEU A 38 10.72 6.63 -13.83
CA LEU A 38 11.89 5.83 -14.16
C LEU A 38 11.78 4.47 -13.47
N ALA A 39 11.49 3.42 -14.22
CA ALA A 39 11.25 2.08 -13.65
C ALA A 39 11.63 0.96 -14.63
N PRO A 40 11.89 -0.27 -14.14
CA PRO A 40 11.99 -1.45 -14.98
C PRO A 40 10.67 -1.71 -15.70
N HIS A 41 10.77 -2.21 -16.93
CA HIS A 41 9.62 -2.62 -17.72
C HIS A 41 9.92 -3.92 -18.46
N SER A 42 9.10 -4.92 -18.26
CA SER A 42 9.20 -6.22 -18.97
C SER A 42 8.13 -6.30 -20.06
N PRO A 43 8.47 -6.60 -21.34
CA PRO A 43 7.47 -6.77 -22.38
C PRO A 43 6.69 -8.09 -22.22
N PRO A 44 5.42 -8.24 -22.73
CA PRO A 44 4.61 -7.21 -23.35
C PRO A 44 3.35 -6.90 -22.53
N ARG A 45 3.18 -5.68 -22.10
CA ARG A 45 1.86 -5.13 -21.74
C ARG A 45 1.81 -3.67 -22.15
N GLU A 46 0.80 -3.33 -22.92
CA GLU A 46 0.39 -1.95 -23.14
C GLU A 46 -0.03 -1.39 -21.78
N SER A 47 0.65 -0.36 -21.30
CA SER A 47 0.23 0.37 -20.13
C SER A 47 -0.55 1.60 -20.58
N GLN A 48 -1.67 1.89 -19.94
CA GLN A 48 -2.45 3.11 -20.18
C GLN A 48 -1.64 4.39 -19.86
N ASP A 49 -0.49 4.27 -19.21
CA ASP A 49 0.40 5.35 -18.78
C ASP A 49 1.76 5.31 -19.52
N ALA A 50 1.79 4.80 -20.75
CA ALA A 50 3.04 4.68 -21.52
C ALA A 50 3.81 6.01 -21.63
N ASP A 51 3.10 7.14 -21.73
CA ASP A 51 3.68 8.48 -21.86
C ASP A 51 4.39 8.97 -20.58
N LEU A 52 4.03 8.47 -19.42
CA LEU A 52 4.66 8.81 -18.15
C LEU A 52 5.92 7.98 -17.89
N HIS A 53 6.09 6.84 -18.56
CA HIS A 53 7.09 5.85 -18.21
C HIS A 53 8.33 5.88 -19.10
N VAL A 54 9.48 6.03 -18.47
CA VAL A 54 10.80 5.82 -19.10
C VAL A 54 11.31 4.43 -18.68
N PRO A 55 11.30 3.44 -19.59
CA PRO A 55 11.69 2.08 -19.25
C PRO A 55 13.20 1.96 -19.04
N LEU A 56 13.60 1.51 -17.86
CA LEU A 56 15.00 1.33 -17.46
C LEU A 56 15.27 -0.11 -17.01
N GLY A 57 15.71 -0.93 -17.96
CA GLY A 57 16.13 -2.31 -17.72
C GLY A 57 14.99 -3.31 -17.62
N ARG A 58 15.37 -4.58 -17.40
CA ARG A 58 14.46 -5.70 -17.18
C ARG A 58 14.47 -6.10 -15.73
N SER A 59 13.35 -6.59 -15.25
CA SER A 59 13.23 -7.07 -13.87
C SER A 59 13.51 -8.57 -13.75
N VAL A 60 13.98 -8.97 -12.57
CA VAL A 60 14.08 -10.36 -12.14
C VAL A 60 13.22 -10.57 -10.89
N PRO A 61 12.56 -11.72 -10.74
CA PRO A 61 11.77 -12.03 -9.56
C PRO A 61 12.68 -12.38 -8.37
N LEU A 62 12.52 -11.65 -7.26
CA LEU A 62 13.21 -11.93 -6.00
C LEU A 62 12.19 -12.19 -4.89
N PRO A 63 12.34 -13.25 -4.09
CA PRO A 63 11.50 -13.47 -2.92
C PRO A 63 11.71 -12.35 -1.88
N SER A 64 10.63 -11.68 -1.47
CA SER A 64 10.67 -10.59 -0.50
C SER A 64 9.45 -10.63 0.43
N GLY A 65 9.66 -10.77 1.73
CA GLY A 65 8.61 -10.64 2.75
C GLY A 65 7.39 -11.57 2.58
N GLY A 66 7.56 -12.77 2.00
CA GLY A 66 6.47 -13.70 1.70
C GLY A 66 5.76 -13.43 0.36
N SER A 67 6.32 -12.55 -0.46
CA SER A 67 5.86 -12.14 -1.78
C SER A 67 7.01 -12.19 -2.79
N ILE A 68 6.73 -12.00 -4.08
CA ILE A 68 7.75 -11.89 -5.13
C ILE A 68 7.85 -10.42 -5.53
N ALA A 69 9.00 -9.81 -5.26
CA ALA A 69 9.36 -8.50 -5.77
C ALA A 69 10.07 -8.65 -7.13
N ARG A 70 9.66 -7.88 -8.12
CA ARG A 70 10.32 -7.85 -9.44
C ARG A 70 11.13 -6.57 -9.53
N VAL A 71 12.45 -6.69 -9.39
CA VAL A 71 13.38 -5.56 -9.34
C VAL A 71 14.41 -5.64 -10.45
N SER A 72 14.91 -4.51 -10.93
CA SER A 72 16.01 -4.48 -11.89
C SER A 72 17.35 -4.74 -11.21
N LEU A 73 18.11 -5.67 -11.75
CA LEU A 73 19.50 -5.92 -11.40
C LEU A 73 20.46 -5.55 -12.54
N SER A 74 20.04 -4.68 -13.43
CA SER A 74 20.76 -4.32 -14.66
C SER A 74 21.83 -3.28 -14.41
N TRP A 75 23.04 -3.69 -13.98
CA TRP A 75 24.17 -2.79 -13.72
C TRP A 75 24.70 -2.09 -14.98
N TRP A 76 24.49 -2.64 -16.16
CA TRP A 76 24.87 -2.00 -17.46
C TRP A 76 24.04 -0.76 -17.80
N LEU A 77 23.05 -0.42 -17.00
CA LEU A 77 22.26 0.80 -17.16
C LEU A 77 23.00 2.07 -16.69
N TYR A 78 24.11 1.96 -15.99
CA TYR A 78 24.85 3.09 -15.44
C TYR A 78 25.11 4.22 -16.46
N PRO A 79 25.68 3.96 -17.65
CA PRO A 79 25.88 5.01 -18.64
C PRO A 79 24.58 5.64 -19.14
N LYS A 80 23.54 4.82 -19.34
CA LYS A 80 22.22 5.28 -19.80
C LYS A 80 21.55 6.19 -18.78
N ILE A 81 21.59 5.81 -17.49
CA ILE A 81 21.01 6.61 -16.39
C ILE A 81 21.75 7.93 -16.28
N ARG A 82 23.08 7.91 -16.28
CA ARG A 82 23.90 9.13 -16.23
C ARG A 82 23.59 10.08 -17.40
N ALA A 83 23.47 9.58 -18.61
CA ALA A 83 23.12 10.36 -19.79
C ALA A 83 21.71 10.94 -19.68
N LEU A 84 20.73 10.14 -19.20
CA LEU A 84 19.34 10.55 -18.99
C LEU A 84 19.27 11.71 -17.99
N LEU A 85 19.89 11.57 -16.81
CA LEU A 85 19.85 12.60 -15.76
C LEU A 85 20.48 13.92 -16.23
N ARG A 86 21.59 13.85 -16.98
CA ARG A 86 22.24 15.03 -17.57
C ARG A 86 21.39 15.71 -18.64
N LYS A 87 20.65 14.92 -19.43
CA LYS A 87 19.79 15.45 -20.49
C LYS A 87 18.55 16.12 -19.90
N GLU A 88 17.87 15.44 -18.98
CA GLU A 88 16.55 15.84 -18.47
C GLU A 88 16.63 16.94 -17.40
N GLN A 89 17.72 17.00 -16.62
CA GLN A 89 17.95 18.03 -15.59
C GLN A 89 16.76 18.21 -14.64
N PHE A 90 16.38 17.14 -13.95
CA PHE A 90 15.27 17.16 -13.00
C PHE A 90 15.56 18.11 -11.82
N ASP A 91 14.55 18.84 -11.37
CA ASP A 91 14.63 19.64 -10.15
C ASP A 91 14.58 18.73 -8.91
N VAL A 92 13.71 17.73 -8.94
CA VAL A 92 13.50 16.76 -7.87
C VAL A 92 13.54 15.33 -8.41
N ILE A 93 14.27 14.47 -7.71
CA ILE A 93 14.24 13.03 -7.94
C ILE A 93 13.63 12.36 -6.70
N HIS A 94 12.44 11.80 -6.86
CA HIS A 94 11.73 11.10 -5.81
C HIS A 94 11.89 9.59 -5.96
N LEU A 95 12.64 8.97 -5.06
CA LEU A 95 12.95 7.56 -5.09
C LEU A 95 12.03 6.79 -4.14
N HIS A 96 11.29 5.81 -4.65
CA HIS A 96 10.51 4.87 -3.85
C HIS A 96 11.35 3.63 -3.54
N GLU A 97 11.47 3.29 -2.25
CA GLU A 97 12.43 2.31 -1.74
C GLU A 97 13.87 2.67 -2.17
N PRO A 98 14.41 3.83 -1.76
CA PRO A 98 15.66 4.39 -2.28
C PRO A 98 16.88 3.51 -2.04
N MET A 99 16.83 2.59 -1.07
CA MET A 99 17.93 1.66 -0.74
C MET A 99 17.76 0.30 -1.43
N ALA A 100 16.77 0.15 -2.34
CA ALA A 100 16.65 -1.06 -3.15
C ALA A 100 17.83 -1.16 -4.14
N PRO A 101 18.27 -2.37 -4.49
CA PRO A 101 19.49 -2.55 -5.28
C PRO A 101 19.37 -2.01 -6.70
N ILE A 102 20.52 -1.59 -7.24
CA ILE A 102 20.83 -1.16 -8.60
C ILE A 102 20.15 0.15 -9.00
N LEU A 103 18.90 0.18 -9.47
CA LEU A 103 18.32 1.35 -10.11
C LEU A 103 18.27 2.59 -9.20
N PRO A 104 17.71 2.54 -7.97
CA PRO A 104 17.70 3.72 -7.09
C PRO A 104 19.12 4.16 -6.69
N LEU A 105 20.01 3.22 -6.38
CA LEU A 105 21.39 3.53 -5.99
C LEU A 105 22.17 4.15 -7.14
N CYS A 106 21.95 3.67 -8.38
CA CYS A 106 22.56 4.24 -9.58
C CYS A 106 22.07 5.66 -9.85
N VAL A 107 20.76 5.90 -9.67
CA VAL A 107 20.21 7.26 -9.79
C VAL A 107 20.82 8.17 -8.73
N LEU A 108 20.88 7.75 -7.47
CA LEU A 108 21.51 8.52 -6.39
C LEU A 108 23.00 8.80 -6.66
N GLU A 109 23.73 7.86 -7.28
CA GLU A 109 25.15 8.05 -7.61
C GLU A 109 25.39 9.22 -8.58
N PHE A 110 24.51 9.39 -9.56
CA PHE A 110 24.67 10.37 -10.63
C PHE A 110 23.76 11.59 -10.55
N SER A 111 22.91 11.66 -9.52
CA SER A 111 21.98 12.77 -9.34
C SER A 111 22.69 14.01 -8.81
N ASP A 112 22.44 15.15 -9.47
CA ASP A 112 22.76 16.49 -8.98
C ASP A 112 21.49 17.27 -8.55
N SER A 113 20.34 16.59 -8.55
CA SER A 113 19.02 17.13 -8.20
C SER A 113 18.75 17.02 -6.69
N VAL A 114 17.66 17.64 -6.23
CA VAL A 114 17.16 17.40 -4.87
C VAL A 114 16.56 15.99 -4.79
N ASN A 115 17.17 15.11 -4.01
CA ASN A 115 16.75 13.71 -3.87
C ASN A 115 15.85 13.53 -2.65
N VAL A 116 14.66 13.00 -2.85
CA VAL A 116 13.70 12.64 -1.79
C VAL A 116 13.45 11.13 -1.83
N GLY A 117 13.50 10.47 -0.68
CA GLY A 117 13.28 9.03 -0.58
C GLY A 117 11.99 8.69 0.16
N THR A 118 11.10 7.86 -0.42
CA THR A 118 9.95 7.29 0.28
C THR A 118 10.16 5.82 0.59
N PHE A 119 9.94 5.46 1.86
CA PHE A 119 10.07 4.11 2.39
C PHE A 119 8.69 3.53 2.67
N HIS A 120 8.34 2.46 1.94
CA HIS A 120 7.04 1.79 2.01
C HIS A 120 7.06 0.52 2.87
N ALA A 121 8.21 -0.12 3.02
CA ALA A 121 8.33 -1.40 3.70
C ALA A 121 8.37 -1.24 5.21
N SER A 122 7.61 -2.06 5.91
CA SER A 122 7.79 -2.34 7.35
C SER A 122 8.46 -3.70 7.60
N TYR A 123 8.77 -4.44 6.55
CA TYR A 123 9.29 -5.80 6.59
C TYR A 123 10.20 -6.11 5.38
N ALA A 124 11.46 -5.71 5.45
CA ALA A 124 12.51 -6.27 4.62
C ALA A 124 13.42 -7.15 5.48
N ARG A 125 14.26 -7.97 4.86
CA ARG A 125 15.25 -8.79 5.58
C ARG A 125 16.27 -7.88 6.28
N GLN A 126 16.05 -7.53 7.54
CA GLN A 126 16.96 -6.68 8.33
C GLN A 126 18.41 -7.19 8.29
N HIS A 127 18.62 -8.51 8.21
CA HIS A 127 19.96 -9.09 8.10
C HIS A 127 20.72 -8.64 6.85
N LEU A 128 20.07 -8.57 5.68
CA LEU A 128 20.73 -8.15 4.45
C LEU A 128 21.09 -6.66 4.52
N TYR A 129 20.17 -5.82 4.99
CA TYR A 129 20.43 -4.38 5.18
C TYR A 129 21.52 -4.11 6.21
N ARG A 130 21.57 -4.87 7.32
CA ARG A 130 22.64 -4.72 8.33
C ARG A 130 24.03 -5.02 7.75
N ILE A 131 24.16 -6.06 6.92
CA ILE A 131 25.43 -6.43 6.29
C ILE A 131 25.83 -5.39 5.23
N THR A 132 24.90 -4.89 4.44
CA THR A 132 25.16 -3.93 3.35
C THR A 132 25.17 -2.48 3.81
N HIS A 133 24.74 -2.18 5.04
CA HIS A 133 24.60 -0.83 5.58
C HIS A 133 25.87 0.05 5.42
N PRO A 134 27.11 -0.40 5.71
CA PRO A 134 28.30 0.44 5.56
C PRO A 134 28.49 0.93 4.12
N ILE A 135 28.10 0.09 3.15
CA ILE A 135 28.22 0.40 1.72
C ILE A 135 27.08 1.33 1.28
N ILE A 136 25.85 1.06 1.76
CA ILE A 136 24.64 1.79 1.34
C ILE A 136 24.57 3.17 2.00
N LYS A 137 25.18 3.38 3.15
CA LYS A 137 25.15 4.65 3.91
C LYS A 137 25.58 5.86 3.06
N ARG A 138 26.55 5.71 2.16
CA ARG A 138 26.98 6.82 1.28
C ARG A 138 25.84 7.33 0.38
N TRP A 139 24.96 6.46 -0.10
CA TRP A 139 23.83 6.85 -0.93
C TRP A 139 22.68 7.41 -0.09
N GLN A 140 22.49 6.90 1.14
CA GLN A 140 21.54 7.50 2.08
C GLN A 140 21.87 8.97 2.34
N GLN A 141 23.15 9.31 2.48
CA GLN A 141 23.61 10.69 2.70
C GLN A 141 23.36 11.63 1.51
N ARG A 142 23.00 11.11 0.34
CA ARG A 142 22.59 11.88 -0.84
C ARG A 142 21.09 12.19 -0.89
N LEU A 143 20.32 11.68 0.06
CA LEU A 143 18.92 12.05 0.23
C LEU A 143 18.84 13.40 0.98
N HIS A 144 18.14 14.35 0.39
CA HIS A 144 17.85 15.66 0.98
C HIS A 144 16.60 15.64 1.84
N GLY A 145 15.74 14.64 1.65
CA GLY A 145 14.54 14.42 2.44
C GLY A 145 14.12 12.95 2.47
N ASN A 146 13.51 12.54 3.59
CA ASN A 146 13.04 11.18 3.77
C ASN A 146 11.56 11.19 4.16
N ILE A 147 10.77 10.37 3.49
CA ILE A 147 9.35 10.13 3.75
C ILE A 147 9.17 8.69 4.20
N ALA A 148 8.39 8.48 5.25
CA ALA A 148 7.88 7.17 5.63
C ALA A 148 6.35 7.16 5.50
N VAL A 149 5.79 6.10 4.90
CA VAL A 149 4.33 6.03 4.67
C VAL A 149 3.50 5.77 5.94
N SER A 150 4.16 5.50 7.06
CA SER A 150 3.48 5.27 8.33
C SER A 150 4.46 5.33 9.50
N PRO A 151 3.97 5.46 10.76
CA PRO A 151 4.80 5.30 11.95
C PRO A 151 5.52 3.93 11.99
N ALA A 152 4.86 2.86 11.53
CA ALA A 152 5.44 1.53 11.42
C ALA A 152 6.62 1.48 10.43
N ALA A 153 6.45 2.05 9.23
CA ALA A 153 7.51 2.16 8.24
C ALA A 153 8.67 3.03 8.74
N ARG A 154 8.37 4.18 9.38
CA ARG A 154 9.38 5.04 9.99
C ARG A 154 10.21 4.31 11.04
N ARG A 155 9.56 3.62 11.98
CA ARG A 155 10.26 2.86 13.02
C ARG A 155 11.15 1.80 12.42
N TYR A 156 10.65 1.10 11.41
CA TYR A 156 11.38 0.05 10.72
C TYR A 156 12.64 0.59 10.03
N VAL A 157 12.50 1.62 9.20
CA VAL A 157 13.63 2.18 8.43
C VAL A 157 14.63 2.87 9.35
N ASN A 158 14.17 3.57 10.39
CA ASN A 158 15.02 4.30 11.34
C ASN A 158 15.94 3.38 12.16
N ASN A 159 15.57 2.12 12.37
CA ASN A 159 16.44 1.11 13.01
C ASN A 159 17.66 0.75 12.17
N THR A 160 17.60 0.91 10.84
CA THR A 160 18.69 0.58 9.92
C THR A 160 19.36 1.84 9.37
N PHE A 161 18.59 2.85 9.08
CA PHE A 161 19.02 4.13 8.52
C PHE A 161 18.52 5.27 9.42
N PRO A 162 19.20 5.57 10.54
CA PRO A 162 18.82 6.65 11.44
C PRO A 162 18.76 8.00 10.71
N GLY A 163 17.69 8.77 10.96
CA GLY A 163 17.48 10.09 10.36
C GLY A 163 16.09 10.65 10.64
N ASP A 164 15.84 11.83 10.13
CA ASP A 164 14.54 12.47 10.19
C ASP A 164 13.65 11.98 9.05
N TYR A 165 12.42 11.60 9.37
CA TYR A 165 11.44 11.08 8.44
C TYR A 165 10.12 11.81 8.59
N GLU A 166 9.68 12.49 7.55
CA GLU A 166 8.33 13.03 7.45
C GLU A 166 7.35 11.87 7.23
N ILE A 167 6.23 11.86 7.97
CA ILE A 167 5.19 10.85 7.78
C ILE A 167 4.18 11.38 6.77
N ILE A 168 4.25 10.89 5.53
CA ILE A 168 3.27 11.16 4.48
C ILE A 168 2.65 9.84 4.07
N PRO A 169 1.35 9.60 4.35
CA PRO A 169 0.71 8.32 4.13
C PRO A 169 0.51 8.01 2.63
N ASN A 170 0.15 6.76 2.34
CA ASN A 170 -0.34 6.42 1.01
C ASN A 170 -1.70 7.08 0.76
N GLY A 171 -1.93 7.53 -0.47
CA GLY A 171 -3.23 8.02 -0.91
C GLY A 171 -4.19 6.90 -1.26
N ILE A 172 -5.48 7.25 -1.33
CA ILE A 172 -6.56 6.40 -1.80
C ILE A 172 -7.32 7.08 -2.95
N ASP A 173 -7.75 6.32 -3.93
CA ASP A 173 -8.73 6.78 -4.92
C ASP A 173 -10.13 6.75 -4.29
N PHE A 174 -10.38 7.78 -3.46
CA PHE A 174 -11.59 7.88 -2.65
C PHE A 174 -12.86 7.84 -3.50
N LYS A 175 -12.84 8.49 -4.67
CA LYS A 175 -14.01 8.54 -5.56
C LYS A 175 -14.31 7.18 -6.18
N HIS A 176 -13.27 6.45 -6.52
CA HIS A 176 -13.37 5.10 -7.09
C HIS A 176 -14.02 4.12 -6.11
N PHE A 177 -13.65 4.21 -4.83
CA PHE A 177 -14.20 3.36 -3.75
C PHE A 177 -15.39 3.98 -3.01
N SER A 178 -15.96 5.06 -3.50
CA SER A 178 -17.04 5.78 -2.81
C SER A 178 -18.31 4.94 -2.62
N ALA A 179 -19.14 5.35 -1.66
CA ALA A 179 -20.41 4.70 -1.36
C ALA A 179 -21.46 4.77 -2.50
N ASN A 180 -21.19 5.57 -3.55
CA ASN A 180 -22.09 5.72 -4.72
C ASN A 180 -21.91 4.61 -5.77
N VAL A 181 -21.00 3.68 -5.56
CA VAL A 181 -20.80 2.54 -6.47
C VAL A 181 -21.92 1.51 -6.27
N ALA A 182 -22.53 1.09 -7.38
CA ALA A 182 -23.60 0.07 -7.33
C ALA A 182 -23.04 -1.30 -6.86
N PRO A 183 -23.65 -1.93 -5.86
CA PRO A 183 -23.25 -3.25 -5.39
C PRO A 183 -23.47 -4.33 -6.46
N MET A 184 -22.90 -5.49 -6.25
CA MET A 184 -23.10 -6.68 -7.08
C MET A 184 -24.50 -7.25 -6.83
N PRO A 185 -25.34 -7.46 -7.88
CA PRO A 185 -26.74 -7.88 -7.69
C PRO A 185 -26.91 -9.19 -6.91
N GLN A 186 -25.99 -10.16 -7.11
CA GLN A 186 -26.06 -11.46 -6.43
C GLN A 186 -25.87 -11.39 -4.92
N TYR A 187 -25.38 -10.27 -4.38
CA TYR A 187 -25.20 -10.05 -2.94
C TYR A 187 -26.28 -9.18 -2.30
N GLN A 188 -27.35 -8.88 -3.02
CA GLN A 188 -28.51 -8.10 -2.54
C GLN A 188 -29.68 -9.00 -2.13
N ASP A 189 -29.40 -10.17 -1.57
CA ASP A 189 -30.38 -11.18 -1.17
C ASP A 189 -30.79 -11.11 0.31
N GLY A 190 -30.40 -10.04 1.00
CA GLY A 190 -30.72 -9.80 2.41
C GLY A 190 -29.80 -10.50 3.40
N LYS A 191 -28.76 -11.23 2.94
CA LYS A 191 -27.70 -11.74 3.83
C LYS A 191 -26.76 -10.61 4.22
N ILE A 192 -26.20 -10.70 5.44
CA ILE A 192 -25.13 -9.81 5.89
C ILE A 192 -23.82 -10.29 5.27
N ASN A 193 -23.22 -9.45 4.43
CA ASN A 193 -22.02 -9.75 3.68
C ASN A 193 -20.76 -9.29 4.43
N ILE A 194 -19.93 -10.23 4.84
CA ILE A 194 -18.60 -9.98 5.39
C ILE A 194 -17.60 -10.08 4.23
N LEU A 195 -16.81 -9.04 3.99
CA LEU A 195 -15.84 -8.99 2.89
C LEU A 195 -14.42 -9.07 3.40
N PHE A 196 -13.63 -9.93 2.78
CA PHE A 196 -12.18 -9.96 2.85
C PHE A 196 -11.59 -9.61 1.48
N VAL A 197 -10.60 -8.72 1.45
CA VAL A 197 -9.86 -8.38 0.23
C VAL A 197 -8.35 -8.54 0.47
N GLY A 198 -7.70 -9.34 -0.36
CA GLY A 198 -6.25 -9.51 -0.30
C GLY A 198 -5.74 -10.78 -0.93
N ARG A 199 -4.43 -10.85 -1.20
CA ARG A 199 -3.81 -12.10 -1.66
C ARG A 199 -3.95 -13.18 -0.59
N LEU A 200 -4.23 -14.41 -0.99
CA LEU A 200 -4.43 -15.53 -0.04
C LEU A 200 -3.09 -16.05 0.51
N GLU A 201 -2.30 -15.15 1.08
CA GLU A 201 -1.03 -15.41 1.75
C GLU A 201 -1.27 -15.67 3.25
N LYS A 202 -0.48 -16.55 3.86
CA LYS A 202 -0.60 -16.90 5.29
C LYS A 202 -0.62 -15.68 6.23
N ARG A 203 0.17 -14.64 5.91
CA ARG A 203 0.23 -13.40 6.71
C ARG A 203 -1.07 -12.58 6.69
N LYS A 204 -1.91 -12.74 5.67
CA LYS A 204 -3.23 -12.08 5.57
C LYS A 204 -4.28 -12.68 6.50
N GLY A 205 -4.01 -13.84 7.08
CA GLY A 205 -4.75 -14.38 8.22
C GLY A 205 -6.13 -14.94 7.91
N LEU A 206 -6.44 -15.23 6.64
CA LEU A 206 -7.76 -15.75 6.23
C LEU A 206 -8.24 -16.90 7.10
N ARG A 207 -7.35 -17.80 7.54
CA ARG A 207 -7.68 -18.91 8.44
C ARG A 207 -8.43 -18.44 9.69
N TYR A 208 -7.96 -17.37 10.34
CA TYR A 208 -8.58 -16.87 11.58
C TYR A 208 -9.97 -16.26 11.32
N LEU A 209 -10.17 -15.67 10.15
CA LEU A 209 -11.49 -15.20 9.72
C LEU A 209 -12.44 -16.40 9.46
N LEU A 210 -11.97 -17.46 8.81
CA LEU A 210 -12.76 -18.66 8.58
C LEU A 210 -13.17 -19.33 9.90
N GLU A 211 -12.25 -19.41 10.87
CA GLU A 211 -12.54 -19.91 12.22
C GLU A 211 -13.60 -19.03 12.93
N ALA A 212 -13.46 -17.71 12.85
CA ALA A 212 -14.41 -16.76 13.43
C ALA A 212 -15.79 -16.83 12.73
N TYR A 213 -15.78 -16.91 11.41
CA TYR A 213 -16.98 -17.02 10.59
C TYR A 213 -17.77 -18.30 10.91
N GLY A 214 -17.09 -19.43 11.07
CA GLY A 214 -17.75 -20.69 11.42
C GLY A 214 -18.47 -20.64 12.76
N LYS A 215 -17.85 -20.01 13.77
CA LYS A 215 -18.52 -19.78 15.08
C LYS A 215 -19.73 -18.86 14.92
N LEU A 216 -19.58 -17.78 14.17
CA LEU A 216 -20.64 -16.81 13.97
C LEU A 216 -21.79 -17.36 13.12
N LYS A 217 -21.50 -18.19 12.13
CA LYS A 217 -22.49 -18.80 11.23
C LYS A 217 -23.49 -19.70 11.96
N TRP A 218 -23.06 -20.33 13.05
CA TRP A 218 -23.92 -21.10 13.90
C TRP A 218 -25.03 -20.28 14.58
N ASP A 219 -24.65 -19.10 15.08
CA ASP A 219 -25.56 -18.19 15.77
C ASP A 219 -26.33 -17.27 14.81
N LEU A 220 -25.75 -16.97 13.66
CA LEU A 220 -26.30 -16.09 12.64
C LEU A 220 -26.27 -16.76 11.26
N PRO A 221 -27.28 -17.61 10.95
CA PRO A 221 -27.30 -18.35 9.69
C PRO A 221 -27.38 -17.45 8.44
N ASN A 222 -27.88 -16.21 8.59
CA ASN A 222 -28.08 -15.27 7.48
C ASN A 222 -26.87 -14.36 7.23
N ILE A 223 -25.65 -14.91 7.28
CA ILE A 223 -24.41 -14.22 6.92
C ILE A 223 -23.72 -14.92 5.75
N ARG A 224 -22.91 -14.17 5.02
CA ARG A 224 -22.03 -14.65 3.93
C ARG A 224 -20.64 -14.10 4.09
N LEU A 225 -19.63 -14.90 3.74
CA LEU A 225 -18.24 -14.46 3.63
C LEU A 225 -17.83 -14.40 2.16
N ILE A 226 -17.45 -13.23 1.69
CA ILE A 226 -16.95 -12.97 0.34
C ILE A 226 -15.42 -12.77 0.42
N VAL A 227 -14.67 -13.63 -0.26
CA VAL A 227 -13.20 -13.62 -0.27
C VAL A 227 -12.71 -13.21 -1.65
N VAL A 228 -12.17 -12.00 -1.76
CA VAL A 228 -11.67 -11.43 -3.02
C VAL A 228 -10.14 -11.35 -2.98
N GLY A 229 -9.51 -11.90 -4.01
CA GLY A 229 -8.07 -11.79 -4.21
C GLY A 229 -7.45 -13.04 -4.82
N PRO A 230 -6.25 -12.90 -5.40
CA PRO A 230 -5.56 -14.01 -6.06
C PRO A 230 -4.93 -14.97 -5.05
N GLY A 231 -4.73 -16.21 -5.50
CA GLY A 231 -4.14 -17.29 -4.72
C GLY A 231 -5.16 -18.35 -4.34
N ASN A 232 -4.69 -19.35 -3.61
CA ASN A 232 -5.52 -20.41 -3.06
C ASN A 232 -5.40 -20.37 -1.54
N PRO A 233 -6.47 -20.75 -0.81
CA PRO A 233 -6.39 -20.94 0.64
C PRO A 233 -5.27 -21.93 1.00
N ASP A 234 -4.58 -21.67 2.11
CA ASP A 234 -3.58 -22.61 2.60
C ASP A 234 -4.21 -23.87 3.17
N LYS A 235 -3.39 -24.90 3.45
CA LYS A 235 -3.85 -26.19 3.97
C LYS A 235 -4.65 -26.07 5.29
N GLU A 236 -4.29 -25.10 6.11
CA GLU A 236 -4.96 -24.86 7.40
C GLU A 236 -6.34 -24.24 7.16
N SER A 237 -6.47 -23.30 6.23
CA SER A 237 -7.76 -22.73 5.81
C SER A 237 -8.69 -23.79 5.22
N TYR A 238 -8.18 -24.66 4.35
CA TYR A 238 -8.98 -25.79 3.84
C TYR A 238 -9.46 -26.73 4.95
N ARG A 239 -8.59 -27.01 5.93
CA ARG A 239 -8.95 -27.85 7.07
C ARG A 239 -10.09 -27.23 7.89
N VAL A 240 -10.04 -25.93 8.16
CA VAL A 240 -11.10 -25.22 8.89
C VAL A 240 -12.41 -25.29 8.12
N MET A 241 -12.41 -25.00 6.82
CA MET A 241 -13.62 -25.09 6.00
C MET A 241 -14.26 -26.47 6.02
N SER A 242 -13.45 -27.53 5.86
CA SER A 242 -13.95 -28.92 5.85
C SER A 242 -14.41 -29.36 7.22
N SER A 243 -13.66 -29.09 8.30
CA SER A 243 -13.99 -29.55 9.66
C SER A 243 -15.24 -28.89 10.24
N GLN A 244 -15.52 -27.64 9.84
CA GLN A 244 -16.69 -26.88 10.28
C GLN A 244 -17.82 -26.88 9.26
N ASN A 245 -17.65 -27.56 8.12
CA ASN A 245 -18.63 -27.62 7.03
C ASN A 245 -19.17 -26.21 6.66
N LEU A 246 -18.27 -25.25 6.46
CA LEU A 246 -18.64 -23.85 6.28
C LEU A 246 -19.51 -23.65 5.04
N GLN A 247 -20.67 -23.04 5.24
CA GLN A 247 -21.61 -22.66 4.19
C GLN A 247 -21.51 -21.16 3.89
N ASP A 248 -21.95 -20.74 2.70
CA ASP A 248 -21.97 -19.35 2.25
C ASP A 248 -20.59 -18.66 2.32
N VAL A 249 -19.53 -19.39 2.01
CA VAL A 249 -18.17 -18.84 1.79
C VAL A 249 -17.88 -18.86 0.30
N GLU A 250 -17.70 -17.68 -0.28
CA GLU A 250 -17.48 -17.51 -1.71
C GLU A 250 -16.07 -17.02 -2.00
N PHE A 251 -15.28 -17.79 -2.74
CA PHE A 251 -13.95 -17.43 -3.22
C PHE A 251 -14.06 -16.88 -4.64
N VAL A 252 -14.05 -15.55 -4.76
CA VAL A 252 -14.21 -14.86 -6.04
C VAL A 252 -12.94 -14.93 -6.90
N GLY A 253 -11.77 -15.06 -6.26
CA GLY A 253 -10.50 -14.98 -6.96
C GLY A 253 -10.07 -13.55 -7.28
N ARG A 254 -9.25 -13.37 -8.30
CA ARG A 254 -8.78 -12.05 -8.74
C ARG A 254 -9.90 -11.31 -9.47
N VAL A 255 -10.15 -10.08 -9.08
CA VAL A 255 -11.04 -9.14 -9.77
C VAL A 255 -10.25 -8.00 -10.41
N SER A 256 -10.85 -7.31 -11.38
CA SER A 256 -10.28 -6.10 -11.95
C SER A 256 -10.27 -4.97 -10.91
N TYR A 257 -9.43 -3.95 -11.13
CA TYR A 257 -9.45 -2.75 -10.29
C TYR A 257 -10.80 -2.03 -10.38
N ASP A 258 -11.39 -1.99 -11.56
CA ASP A 258 -12.67 -1.32 -11.82
C ASP A 258 -13.87 -2.04 -11.18
N ASP A 259 -13.81 -3.37 -11.03
CA ASP A 259 -14.87 -4.15 -10.37
C ASP A 259 -14.73 -4.20 -8.85
N LEU A 260 -13.52 -4.01 -8.32
CA LEU A 260 -13.25 -4.14 -6.89
C LEU A 260 -14.15 -3.25 -6.00
N PRO A 261 -14.45 -1.98 -6.36
CA PRO A 261 -15.35 -1.13 -5.57
C PRO A 261 -16.75 -1.70 -5.40
N ARG A 262 -17.25 -2.46 -6.36
CA ARG A 262 -18.58 -3.09 -6.30
C ARG A 262 -18.65 -4.17 -5.21
N TYR A 263 -17.53 -4.87 -4.93
CA TYR A 263 -17.46 -5.82 -3.82
C TYR A 263 -17.46 -5.11 -2.48
N TYR A 264 -16.73 -3.98 -2.36
CA TYR A 264 -16.82 -3.14 -1.17
C TYR A 264 -18.23 -2.57 -0.99
N ALA A 265 -18.88 -2.11 -2.05
CA ALA A 265 -20.25 -1.62 -2.01
C ALA A 265 -21.24 -2.71 -1.53
N SER A 266 -21.01 -3.97 -1.92
CA SER A 266 -21.83 -5.13 -1.54
C SER A 266 -21.65 -5.57 -0.09
N ALA A 267 -20.57 -5.15 0.57
CA ALA A 267 -20.29 -5.56 1.93
C ALA A 267 -21.12 -4.79 2.96
N ASP A 268 -21.47 -5.44 4.06
CA ASP A 268 -21.97 -4.83 5.29
C ASP A 268 -20.85 -4.57 6.29
N ILE A 269 -19.84 -5.46 6.30
CA ILE A 269 -18.67 -5.40 7.19
C ILE A 269 -17.43 -5.79 6.39
N PHE A 270 -16.37 -5.00 6.51
CA PHE A 270 -15.06 -5.39 5.98
C PHE A 270 -14.20 -6.01 7.07
N CYS A 271 -13.51 -7.11 6.76
CA CYS A 271 -12.62 -7.77 7.72
C CYS A 271 -11.21 -7.96 7.18
N SER A 272 -10.19 -7.49 7.95
CA SER A 272 -8.77 -7.67 7.64
C SER A 272 -8.04 -8.35 8.81
N PRO A 273 -7.94 -9.71 8.81
CA PRO A 273 -7.39 -10.49 9.90
C PRO A 273 -5.88 -10.68 9.84
N ALA A 274 -5.13 -9.73 9.26
CA ALA A 274 -3.71 -9.84 9.03
C ALA A 274 -2.93 -10.16 10.33
N THR A 275 -1.94 -11.04 10.23
CA THR A 275 -1.15 -11.48 11.39
C THR A 275 0.10 -10.62 11.63
N GLY A 276 0.38 -9.68 10.74
CA GLY A 276 1.52 -8.78 10.75
C GLY A 276 2.00 -8.46 9.34
N ALA A 277 3.14 -7.77 9.24
CA ALA A 277 3.77 -7.40 7.96
C ALA A 277 2.90 -6.50 7.05
N GLU A 278 2.03 -5.71 7.64
CA GLU A 278 1.31 -4.61 6.99
C GLU A 278 1.96 -3.30 7.41
N SER A 279 2.40 -2.53 6.43
CA SER A 279 3.04 -1.22 6.70
C SER A 279 2.04 -0.09 6.86
N PHE A 280 0.86 -0.20 6.23
CA PHE A 280 -0.12 0.87 6.20
C PHE A 280 -1.58 0.37 6.25
N GLY A 281 -1.96 -0.58 5.40
CA GLY A 281 -3.33 -1.12 5.36
C GLY A 281 -4.27 -0.37 4.42
N ILE A 282 -3.84 -0.19 3.15
CA ILE A 282 -4.64 0.51 2.13
C ILE A 282 -6.07 -0.07 1.99
N VAL A 283 -6.24 -1.38 2.16
CA VAL A 283 -7.55 -2.05 2.09
C VAL A 283 -8.55 -1.58 3.17
N LEU A 284 -8.05 -1.04 4.30
CA LEU A 284 -8.91 -0.42 5.30
C LEU A 284 -9.48 0.89 4.77
N LEU A 285 -8.65 1.71 4.10
CA LEU A 285 -9.08 2.96 3.49
C LEU A 285 -10.05 2.73 2.33
N GLU A 286 -9.85 1.66 1.55
CA GLU A 286 -10.79 1.24 0.50
C GLU A 286 -12.18 0.95 1.10
N ALA A 287 -12.22 0.15 2.18
CA ALA A 287 -13.47 -0.14 2.90
C ALA A 287 -14.09 1.12 3.52
N MET A 288 -13.29 1.96 4.14
CA MET A 288 -13.71 3.22 4.75
C MET A 288 -14.27 4.19 3.70
N SER A 289 -13.64 4.29 2.51
CA SER A 289 -14.15 5.09 1.39
C SER A 289 -15.54 4.63 0.94
N ALA A 290 -15.79 3.31 0.99
CA ALA A 290 -17.09 2.71 0.73
C ALA A 290 -18.07 2.81 1.94
N SER A 291 -17.74 3.55 2.98
CA SER A 291 -18.53 3.67 4.22
C SER A 291 -18.77 2.34 4.94
N LYS A 292 -17.83 1.39 4.85
CA LYS A 292 -17.97 0.09 5.52
C LYS A 292 -17.24 0.10 6.86
N PRO A 293 -17.89 -0.38 7.96
CA PRO A 293 -17.21 -0.56 9.22
C PRO A 293 -16.15 -1.66 9.08
N VAL A 294 -15.03 -1.48 9.78
CA VAL A 294 -13.87 -2.37 9.66
C VAL A 294 -13.72 -3.21 10.91
N VAL A 295 -13.54 -4.52 10.77
CA VAL A 295 -12.96 -5.39 11.80
C VAL A 295 -11.54 -5.74 11.35
N ALA A 296 -10.54 -5.39 12.15
CA ALA A 296 -9.16 -5.64 11.77
C ALA A 296 -8.32 -6.16 12.95
N SER A 297 -7.26 -6.89 12.64
CA SER A 297 -6.30 -7.28 13.67
C SER A 297 -5.60 -6.06 14.25
N ASP A 298 -5.39 -6.07 15.56
CA ASP A 298 -4.65 -5.03 16.28
C ASP A 298 -3.15 -5.17 16.03
N ILE A 299 -2.71 -4.63 14.89
CA ILE A 299 -1.31 -4.59 14.45
C ILE A 299 -0.89 -3.15 14.18
N GLU A 300 0.40 -2.87 14.29
CA GLU A 300 0.95 -1.53 14.19
C GLU A 300 0.55 -0.78 12.91
N GLY A 301 0.61 -1.46 11.74
CA GLY A 301 0.25 -0.85 10.46
C GLY A 301 -1.21 -0.40 10.40
N PHE A 302 -2.12 -1.11 11.08
CA PHE A 302 -3.55 -0.77 11.10
C PHE A 302 -3.89 0.30 12.14
N ARG A 303 -3.20 0.31 13.30
CA ARG A 303 -3.31 1.41 14.29
C ARG A 303 -2.88 2.76 13.72
N GLY A 304 -2.04 2.76 12.69
CA GLY A 304 -1.64 3.99 11.99
C GLY A 304 -2.72 4.59 11.08
N VAL A 305 -3.80 3.83 10.82
CA VAL A 305 -4.88 4.21 9.90
C VAL A 305 -6.22 4.33 10.61
N MET A 306 -6.49 3.52 11.64
CA MET A 306 -7.77 3.53 12.34
C MET A 306 -7.63 3.48 13.86
N THR A 307 -8.60 4.04 14.55
CA THR A 307 -8.78 4.00 16.00
C THR A 307 -9.90 3.02 16.36
N HIS A 308 -9.63 2.15 17.34
CA HIS A 308 -10.64 1.23 17.85
C HIS A 308 -11.89 1.96 18.36
N GLY A 309 -13.07 1.51 17.91
CA GLY A 309 -14.36 2.09 18.29
C GLY A 309 -14.77 3.34 17.52
N GLU A 310 -13.92 3.88 16.64
CA GLU A 310 -14.24 5.06 15.83
C GLU A 310 -14.61 4.72 14.39
N GLN A 311 -13.76 4.01 13.65
CA GLN A 311 -14.00 3.59 12.28
C GLN A 311 -14.29 2.09 12.16
N GLY A 312 -14.11 1.37 13.25
CA GLY A 312 -14.27 -0.09 13.32
C GLY A 312 -13.71 -0.65 14.61
N LEU A 313 -13.52 -1.94 14.65
CA LEU A 313 -13.07 -2.68 15.83
C LEU A 313 -11.70 -3.33 15.56
N LEU A 314 -10.72 -3.02 16.41
CA LEU A 314 -9.43 -3.71 16.42
C LEU A 314 -9.50 -4.88 17.42
N VAL A 315 -9.09 -6.06 16.96
CA VAL A 315 -9.09 -7.30 17.76
C VAL A 315 -7.67 -7.89 17.85
N PRO A 316 -7.33 -8.61 18.91
CA PRO A 316 -6.01 -9.22 19.00
C PRO A 316 -5.72 -10.10 17.77
N LYS A 317 -4.51 -9.98 17.23
CA LYS A 317 -4.09 -10.77 16.07
C LYS A 317 -4.17 -12.27 16.39
N LYS A 318 -4.62 -13.07 15.43
CA LYS A 318 -4.78 -14.53 15.55
C LYS A 318 -5.83 -14.99 16.59
N ASP A 319 -6.67 -14.09 17.06
CA ASP A 319 -7.76 -14.40 17.98
C ASP A 319 -9.09 -14.49 17.20
N SER A 320 -9.47 -15.72 16.85
CA SER A 320 -10.71 -15.98 16.14
C SER A 320 -11.96 -15.80 17.03
N ASN A 321 -11.84 -15.85 18.36
CA ASN A 321 -12.95 -15.59 19.28
C ASN A 321 -13.27 -14.10 19.31
N ALA A 322 -12.29 -13.26 19.63
CA ALA A 322 -12.47 -11.82 19.63
C ALA A 322 -12.94 -11.30 18.24
N MET A 323 -12.48 -11.93 17.16
CA MET A 323 -12.93 -11.59 15.81
C MET A 323 -14.40 -11.98 15.59
N ALA A 324 -14.83 -13.14 16.04
CA ALA A 324 -16.23 -13.57 15.95
C ALA A 324 -17.15 -12.65 16.77
N GLU A 325 -16.74 -12.26 17.97
CA GLU A 325 -17.47 -11.30 18.82
C GLU A 325 -17.64 -9.95 18.13
N ALA A 326 -16.54 -9.38 17.59
CA ALA A 326 -16.55 -8.10 16.88
C ALA A 326 -17.42 -8.13 15.61
N LEU A 327 -17.31 -9.18 14.80
CA LEU A 327 -18.15 -9.39 13.63
C LEU A 327 -19.61 -9.55 14.01
N GLY A 328 -19.88 -10.33 15.07
CA GLY A 328 -21.22 -10.57 15.60
C GLY A 328 -21.88 -9.31 16.14
N MET A 329 -21.13 -8.46 16.83
CA MET A 329 -21.61 -7.15 17.29
C MET A 329 -22.05 -6.28 16.09
N LEU A 330 -21.21 -6.15 15.08
CA LEU A 330 -21.54 -5.38 13.88
C LEU A 330 -22.67 -6.02 13.06
N ALA A 331 -22.76 -7.35 12.99
CA ALA A 331 -23.81 -8.04 12.25
C ALA A 331 -25.20 -7.75 12.85
N ARG A 332 -25.30 -7.70 14.19
CA ARG A 332 -26.58 -7.49 14.91
C ARG A 332 -26.99 -6.02 15.01
N ASP A 333 -26.06 -5.06 14.84
CA ASP A 333 -26.30 -3.64 15.05
C ASP A 333 -26.10 -2.81 13.77
N PRO A 334 -27.17 -2.57 12.98
CA PRO A 334 -27.11 -1.72 11.78
C PRO A 334 -26.76 -0.25 12.07
N GLU A 335 -27.14 0.27 13.23
CA GLU A 335 -26.84 1.66 13.62
C GLU A 335 -25.34 1.82 13.88
N LEU A 336 -24.76 0.87 14.60
CA LEU A 336 -23.32 0.84 14.84
C LEU A 336 -22.55 0.72 13.52
N ARG A 337 -23.00 -0.13 12.59
CA ARG A 337 -22.40 -0.21 11.24
C ARG A 337 -22.41 1.13 10.54
N ARG A 338 -23.56 1.83 10.51
CA ARG A 338 -23.67 3.16 9.87
C ARG A 338 -22.77 4.19 10.55
N LYS A 339 -22.73 4.22 11.87
CA LYS A 339 -21.89 5.15 12.64
C LYS A 339 -20.41 4.96 12.32
N LEU A 340 -19.89 3.75 12.46
CA LEU A 340 -18.48 3.44 12.24
C LEU A 340 -18.08 3.61 10.77
N GLY A 341 -18.94 3.16 9.85
CA GLY A 341 -18.72 3.33 8.41
C GLY A 341 -18.68 4.81 8.00
N GLY A 342 -19.59 5.64 8.53
CA GLY A 342 -19.61 7.08 8.28
C GLY A 342 -18.38 7.80 8.87
N ASN A 343 -17.90 7.38 10.04
CA ASN A 343 -16.66 7.90 10.60
C ASN A 343 -15.46 7.50 9.72
N GLY A 344 -15.45 6.24 9.24
CA GLY A 344 -14.41 5.74 8.33
C GLY A 344 -14.36 6.53 7.05
N ASN A 345 -15.52 6.84 6.45
CA ASN A 345 -15.60 7.61 5.21
C ASN A 345 -15.01 9.02 5.38
N ARG A 346 -15.36 9.73 6.45
CA ARG A 346 -14.77 11.05 6.76
C ARG A 346 -13.24 10.98 6.94
N LEU A 347 -12.74 9.97 7.62
CA LEU A 347 -11.30 9.77 7.77
C LEU A 347 -10.62 9.48 6.43
N ALA A 348 -11.20 8.64 5.59
CA ALA A 348 -10.64 8.28 4.29
C ALA A 348 -10.51 9.48 3.34
N GLU A 349 -11.34 10.52 3.49
CA GLU A 349 -11.22 11.77 2.72
C GLU A 349 -9.88 12.48 2.94
N GLU A 350 -9.28 12.37 4.13
CA GLU A 350 -7.97 12.97 4.46
C GLU A 350 -6.82 12.27 3.72
N TYR A 351 -7.06 11.06 3.22
CA TYR A 351 -6.11 10.25 2.47
C TYR A 351 -6.31 10.30 0.95
N ARG A 352 -7.18 11.18 0.43
CA ARG A 352 -7.33 11.35 -1.02
C ARG A 352 -5.99 11.70 -1.66
N TRP A 353 -5.80 11.24 -2.88
CA TRP A 353 -4.55 11.48 -3.59
C TRP A 353 -4.22 12.96 -3.73
N GLU A 354 -5.23 13.82 -3.94
CA GLU A 354 -5.03 15.26 -4.03
C GLU A 354 -4.43 15.84 -2.73
N VAL A 355 -4.90 15.37 -1.57
CA VAL A 355 -4.39 15.80 -0.25
C VAL A 355 -2.96 15.29 -0.03
N VAL A 356 -2.73 14.01 -0.32
CA VAL A 356 -1.41 13.37 -0.14
C VAL A 356 -0.38 13.98 -1.08
N ALA A 357 -0.73 14.19 -2.37
CA ALA A 357 0.15 14.84 -3.33
C ALA A 357 0.50 16.28 -2.92
N GLY A 358 -0.45 17.03 -2.38
CA GLY A 358 -0.19 18.38 -1.84
C GLY A 358 0.80 18.36 -0.67
N ARG A 359 0.75 17.36 0.22
CA ARG A 359 1.73 17.18 1.30
C ARG A 359 3.12 16.84 0.75
N VAL A 360 3.20 15.96 -0.25
CA VAL A 360 4.47 15.62 -0.92
C VAL A 360 5.06 16.85 -1.62
N GLU A 361 4.25 17.63 -2.32
CA GLU A 361 4.66 18.87 -2.98
C GLU A 361 5.20 19.91 -1.98
N ALA A 362 4.52 20.08 -0.84
CA ALA A 362 4.96 20.96 0.23
C ALA A 362 6.33 20.52 0.79
N TYR A 363 6.52 19.21 0.94
CA TYR A 363 7.79 18.64 1.37
C TYR A 363 8.92 18.86 0.33
N TYR A 364 8.63 18.72 -0.96
CA TYR A 364 9.60 19.08 -2.00
C TYR A 364 10.06 20.54 -1.92
N LYS A 365 9.11 21.48 -1.71
CA LYS A 365 9.42 22.90 -1.54
C LYS A 365 10.34 23.15 -0.34
N THR A 366 10.15 22.41 0.74
CA THR A 366 11.04 22.46 1.92
C THR A 366 12.44 21.96 1.60
N CYS A 367 12.56 20.82 0.93
CA CYS A 367 13.85 20.24 0.53
C CYS A 367 14.60 21.14 -0.48
N LEU A 368 13.91 21.71 -1.46
CA LEU A 368 14.47 22.63 -2.44
C LEU A 368 15.01 23.91 -1.77
N LYS A 369 14.28 24.48 -0.82
CA LYS A 369 14.74 25.65 -0.06
C LYS A 369 16.00 25.35 0.77
N ALA A 370 16.04 24.20 1.45
CA ALA A 370 17.18 23.79 2.24
C ALA A 370 18.43 23.56 1.39
N ALA A 371 18.29 22.93 0.21
CA ALA A 371 19.39 22.71 -0.72
C ALA A 371 19.95 24.03 -1.25
N ASN A 372 19.10 24.97 -1.64
CA ASN A 372 19.53 26.29 -2.14
C ASN A 372 20.18 27.17 -1.06
N GLY A 373 19.71 27.08 0.21
CA GLY A 373 20.29 27.80 1.35
C GLY A 373 21.69 27.30 1.72
N SER A 374 21.98 26.02 1.52
CA SER A 374 23.31 25.43 1.81
C SER A 374 24.37 25.76 0.75
N THR A 375 23.98 26.11 -0.47
CA THR A 375 24.89 26.55 -1.53
C THR A 375 25.33 28.01 -1.34
N GLY A 376 24.51 28.85 -0.71
CA GLY A 376 24.83 30.25 -0.42
C GLY A 376 25.90 30.46 0.67
N THR A 377 26.13 29.48 1.54
CA THR A 377 27.06 29.56 2.68
C THR A 377 28.48 29.05 2.34
N ARG A 378 28.69 28.48 1.16
CA ARG A 378 30.01 28.00 0.71
C ARG A 378 30.76 28.94 -0.23
N ALA A 379 30.22 30.14 -0.49
CA ALA A 379 30.79 31.12 -1.41
C ALA A 379 31.34 32.37 -0.68
N ASN A 380 31.70 32.28 0.60
CA ASN A 380 32.44 33.32 1.33
C ASN A 380 33.69 32.75 1.99
#